data_4be7e4a183117152684e08a827d2386b
#
_entry.id   4be7e4a183117152684e08a827d2386b
#
_cell.length_a   1.000
_cell.length_b   1.000
_cell.length_c   1.000
_cell.angle_alpha   90.00
_cell.angle_beta   90.00
_cell.angle_gamma   90.00
#
_symmetry.space_group_name_H-M   'P 1'
#
loop_
_entity.id
_entity.type
_entity.pdbx_description
1 polymer ?
#
loop_
_entity_poly.entity_id
_entity_poly.type
_entity_poly.pdbx_seq_one_letter_code
_entity_poly.pdbx_strand_id
1 'polypeptide(L)'
;MDIKIDWTEHLRSMTERYPDYSMTETIYATILDLIVSFRIPPGTKLVTLRLAEEMRVSMTPVRDALKMLEENGFISTNAGRKTFVAEYSEESCSQLRALRISLECLAAEQVCETAGD
;
A
#
# COMPACT_ATOMS: atom_id res chain seq x y z
N MET A 1 -11.36 12.59 4.13
CA MET A 1 -10.48 11.60 4.75
C MET A 1 -9.79 12.24 5.94
N ASP A 2 -10.15 11.82 7.14
CA ASP A 2 -9.68 12.46 8.37
C ASP A 2 -8.48 11.77 8.99
N ILE A 3 -7.86 10.88 8.23
CA ILE A 3 -6.72 10.12 8.71
C ILE A 3 -5.50 11.01 8.70
N LYS A 4 -4.89 11.16 9.87
CA LYS A 4 -3.68 11.96 9.99
C LYS A 4 -2.46 11.08 9.76
N ILE A 5 -1.94 11.12 8.55
CA ILE A 5 -0.75 10.39 8.17
C ILE A 5 0.23 11.37 7.60
N ASP A 6 1.46 11.32 8.08
CA ASP A 6 2.53 12.11 7.48
C ASP A 6 3.06 11.35 6.27
N TRP A 7 2.38 11.55 5.15
CA TRP A 7 2.67 10.82 3.92
C TRP A 7 4.10 11.03 3.43
N THR A 8 4.58 12.28 3.54
CA THR A 8 5.93 12.60 3.07
C THR A 8 6.98 11.87 3.88
N GLU A 9 6.82 11.89 5.18
CA GLU A 9 7.74 11.22 6.08
C GLU A 9 7.72 9.71 5.89
N HIS A 10 6.53 9.15 5.73
CA HIS A 10 6.39 7.71 5.54
C HIS A 10 6.99 7.27 4.20
N LEU A 11 6.77 8.07 3.17
CA LEU A 11 7.35 7.79 1.86
C LEU A 11 8.88 7.86 1.92
N ARG A 12 9.41 8.87 2.63
CA ARG A 12 10.85 9.02 2.81
C ARG A 12 11.44 7.82 3.54
N SER A 13 10.77 7.38 4.58
CA SER A 13 11.20 6.21 5.34
C SER A 13 11.28 4.98 4.46
N MET A 14 10.27 4.77 3.61
CA MET A 14 10.28 3.63 2.70
C MET A 14 11.37 3.75 1.64
N THR A 15 11.63 4.97 1.16
CA THR A 15 12.71 5.20 0.20
C THR A 15 14.06 4.84 0.79
N GLU A 16 14.28 5.18 2.04
CA GLU A 16 15.53 4.85 2.72
C GLU A 16 15.66 3.36 2.99
N ARG A 17 14.53 2.72 3.27
CA ARG A 17 14.50 1.30 3.58
C ARG A 17 14.72 0.44 2.34
N TYR A 18 14.22 0.90 1.21
CA TYR A 18 14.29 0.17 -0.06
C TYR A 18 14.83 1.07 -1.15
N PRO A 19 16.14 1.38 -1.10
CA PRO A 19 16.72 2.37 -2.04
C PRO A 19 16.70 1.93 -3.51
N ASP A 20 16.54 0.63 -3.75
CA ASP A 20 16.52 0.10 -5.12
C ASP A 20 15.12 0.11 -5.75
N TYR A 21 14.11 0.51 -4.99
CA TYR A 21 12.76 0.56 -5.51
C TYR A 21 12.57 1.76 -6.41
N SER A 22 11.77 1.58 -7.47
CA SER A 22 11.30 2.71 -8.27
C SER A 22 10.32 3.54 -7.43
N MET A 23 9.99 4.74 -7.91
CA MET A 23 9.02 5.57 -7.21
C MET A 23 7.67 4.86 -7.08
N THR A 24 7.24 4.17 -8.13
CA THR A 24 5.99 3.39 -8.10
C THR A 24 6.03 2.32 -7.03
N GLU A 25 7.14 1.58 -6.96
CA GLU A 25 7.30 0.52 -5.96
C GLU A 25 7.34 1.09 -4.54
N THR A 26 7.99 2.22 -4.36
CA THR A 26 8.07 2.86 -3.05
C THR A 26 6.69 3.33 -2.59
N ILE A 27 5.93 3.92 -3.51
CA ILE A 27 4.56 4.36 -3.20
C ILE A 27 3.67 3.15 -2.89
N TYR A 28 3.81 2.09 -3.67
CA TYR A 28 3.09 0.84 -3.43
C TYR A 28 3.37 0.32 -2.01
N ALA A 29 4.64 0.24 -1.65
CA ALA A 29 5.03 -0.25 -0.33
C ALA A 29 4.50 0.65 0.79
N THR A 30 4.53 1.96 0.57
CA THR A 30 4.04 2.93 1.54
C THR A 30 2.56 2.74 1.82
N ILE A 31 1.77 2.68 0.76
CA ILE A 31 0.31 2.53 0.90
C ILE A 31 -0.02 1.16 1.47
N LEU A 32 0.63 0.13 0.97
CA LEU A 32 0.40 -1.23 1.45
C LEU A 32 0.69 -1.36 2.94
N ASP A 33 1.80 -0.81 3.40
CA ASP A 33 2.15 -0.86 4.82
C ASP A 33 1.07 -0.20 5.67
N LEU A 34 0.55 0.93 5.21
CA LEU A 34 -0.51 1.62 5.94
C LEU A 34 -1.82 0.84 5.95
N ILE A 35 -2.11 0.12 4.87
CA ILE A 35 -3.31 -0.70 4.80
C ILE A 35 -3.21 -1.91 5.73
N VAL A 36 -2.10 -2.65 5.66
CA VAL A 36 -1.98 -3.88 6.45
C VAL A 36 -1.76 -3.62 7.93
N SER A 37 -1.28 -2.43 8.27
CA SER A 37 -1.15 -2.03 9.68
C SER A 37 -2.43 -1.40 10.21
N PHE A 38 -3.47 -1.28 9.38
CA PHE A 38 -4.77 -0.69 9.71
C PHE A 38 -4.68 0.79 10.08
N ARG A 39 -3.62 1.47 9.68
CA ARG A 39 -3.55 2.93 9.80
C ARG A 39 -4.48 3.59 8.79
N ILE A 40 -4.71 2.91 7.65
CA ILE A 40 -5.78 3.25 6.73
C ILE A 40 -6.82 2.15 6.88
N PRO A 41 -7.98 2.45 7.48
CA PRO A 41 -8.98 1.42 7.74
C PRO A 41 -9.61 0.87 6.46
N PRO A 42 -10.13 -0.37 6.49
CA PRO A 42 -10.92 -0.87 5.37
C PRO A 42 -12.08 0.06 5.06
N GLY A 43 -12.38 0.19 3.78
CA GLY A 43 -13.46 1.06 3.32
C GLY A 43 -13.05 2.52 3.13
N THR A 44 -11.82 2.87 3.46
CA THR A 44 -11.34 4.24 3.25
C THR A 44 -11.22 4.53 1.77
N LYS A 45 -11.75 5.68 1.36
CA LYS A 45 -11.66 6.13 -0.03
C LYS A 45 -10.28 6.68 -0.31
N LEU A 46 -9.69 6.24 -1.41
CA LEU A 46 -8.38 6.71 -1.86
C LEU A 46 -8.55 7.52 -3.14
N VAL A 47 -7.96 8.71 -3.16
CA VAL A 47 -8.04 9.63 -4.31
C VAL A 47 -6.63 9.87 -4.82
N THR A 48 -6.38 9.51 -6.07
CA THR A 48 -5.05 9.60 -6.68
C THR A 48 -4.46 11.00 -6.56
N LEU A 49 -5.23 12.01 -6.92
CA LEU A 49 -4.75 13.39 -6.87
C LEU A 49 -4.35 13.78 -5.45
N ARG A 50 -5.19 13.43 -4.49
CA ARG A 50 -4.92 13.79 -3.10
C ARG A 50 -3.67 13.08 -2.57
N LEU A 51 -3.52 11.81 -2.89
CA LEU A 51 -2.34 11.06 -2.49
C LEU A 51 -1.08 11.64 -3.10
N ALA A 52 -1.14 12.03 -4.38
CA ALA A 52 -0.01 12.64 -5.05
C ALA A 52 0.37 13.96 -4.39
N GLU A 53 -0.62 14.77 -4.04
CA GLU A 53 -0.38 16.03 -3.35
C GLU A 53 0.22 15.82 -1.97
N GLU A 54 -0.32 14.87 -1.22
CA GLU A 54 0.15 14.57 0.13
C GLU A 54 1.58 14.05 0.12
N MET A 55 1.93 13.23 -0.85
CA MET A 55 3.27 12.66 -0.96
C MET A 55 4.22 13.55 -1.75
N ARG A 56 3.72 14.62 -2.35
CA ARG A 56 4.50 15.56 -3.16
C ARG A 56 5.18 14.86 -4.34
N VAL A 57 4.41 14.04 -5.02
CA VAL A 57 4.87 13.32 -6.22
C VAL A 57 3.88 13.54 -7.34
N SER A 58 4.26 13.16 -8.55
CA SER A 58 3.35 13.26 -9.68
C SER A 58 2.27 12.18 -9.58
N MET A 59 1.19 12.33 -10.34
CA MET A 59 0.08 11.38 -10.28
C MET A 59 0.38 10.03 -10.92
N THR A 60 1.26 10.01 -11.91
CA THR A 60 1.53 8.79 -12.67
C THR A 60 2.00 7.64 -11.79
N PRO A 61 3.06 7.79 -10.97
CA PRO A 61 3.48 6.68 -10.12
C PRO A 61 2.44 6.30 -9.07
N VAL A 62 1.64 7.26 -8.61
CA VAL A 62 0.56 6.95 -7.65
C VAL A 62 -0.50 6.10 -8.33
N ARG A 63 -0.89 6.48 -9.55
CA ARG A 63 -1.88 5.73 -10.31
C ARG A 63 -1.41 4.31 -10.57
N ASP A 64 -0.14 4.15 -10.95
CA ASP A 64 0.43 2.84 -11.21
C ASP A 64 0.48 2.00 -9.93
N ALA A 65 0.85 2.60 -8.82
CA ALA A 65 0.90 1.90 -7.53
C ALA A 65 -0.50 1.45 -7.10
N LEU A 66 -1.50 2.31 -7.27
CA LEU A 66 -2.88 1.94 -6.94
C LEU A 66 -3.38 0.81 -7.82
N LYS A 67 -3.00 0.81 -9.09
CA LYS A 67 -3.36 -0.28 -10.00
C LYS A 67 -2.77 -1.60 -9.52
N MET A 68 -1.52 -1.59 -9.08
CA MET A 68 -0.88 -2.78 -8.54
C MET A 68 -1.60 -3.27 -7.28
N LEU A 69 -1.99 -2.35 -6.41
CA LEU A 69 -2.72 -2.69 -5.20
C LEU A 69 -4.08 -3.32 -5.53
N GLU A 70 -4.74 -2.79 -6.56
CA GLU A 70 -6.02 -3.34 -6.99
C GLU A 70 -5.85 -4.75 -7.56
N GLU A 71 -4.82 -4.96 -8.35
CA GLU A 71 -4.53 -6.26 -8.93
C GLU A 71 -4.27 -7.32 -7.86
N ASN A 72 -3.70 -6.89 -6.74
CA ASN A 72 -3.40 -7.79 -5.62
C ASN A 72 -4.52 -7.85 -4.59
N GLY A 73 -5.64 -7.18 -4.83
CA GLY A 73 -6.82 -7.30 -3.97
C GLY A 73 -6.82 -6.44 -2.73
N PHE A 74 -5.87 -5.52 -2.58
CA PHE A 74 -5.81 -4.65 -1.40
C PHE A 74 -6.78 -3.47 -1.49
N ILE A 75 -7.12 -3.07 -2.69
CA ILE A 75 -8.09 -2.01 -2.91
C ILE A 75 -9.06 -2.44 -4.01
N SER A 76 -10.21 -1.78 -4.07
CA SER A 76 -11.20 -2.06 -5.10
C SER A 76 -11.74 -0.76 -5.66
N THR A 77 -12.13 -0.81 -6.94
CA THR A 77 -12.72 0.33 -7.63
C THR A 77 -14.16 -0.02 -7.96
N ASN A 78 -15.10 0.85 -7.56
CA ASN A 78 -16.50 0.60 -7.80
C ASN A 78 -16.92 1.09 -9.20
N ALA A 79 -18.20 0.94 -9.54
CA ALA A 79 -18.72 1.32 -10.84
C ALA A 79 -18.57 2.81 -11.13
N GLY A 80 -18.51 3.65 -10.09
CA GLY A 80 -18.29 5.09 -10.24
C GLY A 80 -16.83 5.47 -10.30
N ARG A 81 -15.95 4.49 -10.46
CA ARG A 81 -14.50 4.68 -10.51
C ARG A 81 -13.91 5.30 -9.25
N LYS A 82 -14.55 5.05 -8.12
CA LYS A 82 -14.04 5.47 -6.83
C LYS A 82 -13.32 4.29 -6.19
N THR A 83 -12.13 4.56 -5.69
CA THR A 83 -11.24 3.53 -5.14
C THR A 83 -11.32 3.51 -3.63
N PHE A 84 -11.44 2.33 -3.06
CA PHE A 84 -11.56 2.13 -1.61
C PHE A 84 -10.61 1.03 -1.16
N VAL A 85 -10.13 1.17 0.06
CA VAL A 85 -9.40 0.07 0.70
C VAL A 85 -10.38 -1.09 0.86
N ALA A 86 -9.96 -2.26 0.42
CA ALA A 86 -10.86 -3.42 0.43
C ALA A 86 -11.25 -3.79 1.85
N GLU A 87 -12.54 -4.11 2.01
CA GLU A 87 -13.03 -4.69 3.25
C GLU A 87 -12.94 -6.18 3.09
N TYR A 88 -12.42 -6.86 4.10
CA TYR A 88 -12.18 -8.28 3.96
C TYR A 88 -12.61 -9.02 5.21
N SER A 89 -13.01 -10.27 4.99
CA SER A 89 -13.35 -11.20 6.04
C SER A 89 -12.06 -11.69 6.70
N GLU A 90 -12.23 -12.48 7.75
CA GLU A 90 -11.11 -13.09 8.44
C GLU A 90 -10.26 -13.92 7.48
N GLU A 91 -10.91 -14.62 6.56
CA GLU A 91 -10.22 -15.41 5.54
C GLU A 91 -9.38 -14.53 4.62
N SER A 92 -9.94 -13.40 4.18
CA SER A 92 -9.22 -12.44 3.35
C SER A 92 -8.04 -11.84 4.10
N CYS A 93 -8.18 -11.61 5.39
CA CYS A 93 -7.08 -11.11 6.21
C CYS A 93 -5.88 -12.05 6.18
N SER A 94 -6.14 -13.35 6.20
CA SER A 94 -5.07 -14.35 6.12
C SER A 94 -4.34 -14.26 4.78
N GLN A 95 -5.09 -14.07 3.70
CA GLN A 95 -4.50 -13.92 2.38
C GLN A 95 -3.67 -12.65 2.27
N LEU A 96 -4.15 -11.55 2.82
CA LEU A 96 -3.40 -10.30 2.85
C LEU A 96 -2.11 -10.44 3.61
N ARG A 97 -2.16 -11.14 4.72
CA ARG A 97 -0.98 -11.38 5.53
C ARG A 97 0.06 -12.20 4.78
N ALA A 98 -0.39 -13.21 4.05
CA ALA A 98 0.49 -14.04 3.23
C ALA A 98 1.14 -13.21 2.11
N LEU A 99 0.37 -12.33 1.47
CA LEU A 99 0.90 -11.45 0.43
C LEU A 99 1.94 -10.49 0.99
N ARG A 100 1.70 -9.95 2.17
CA ARG A 100 2.66 -9.08 2.81
C ARG A 100 3.97 -9.81 3.09
N ILE A 101 3.88 -11.03 3.57
CA ILE A 101 5.06 -11.85 3.84
C ILE A 101 5.82 -12.08 2.53
N SER A 102 5.12 -12.37 1.44
CA SER A 102 5.76 -12.55 0.14
C SER A 102 6.49 -11.32 -0.32
N LEU A 103 5.89 -10.15 -0.16
CA LEU A 103 6.53 -8.89 -0.54
C LEU A 103 7.79 -8.65 0.27
N GLU A 104 7.73 -8.91 1.57
CA GLU A 104 8.89 -8.76 2.43
C GLU A 104 10.00 -9.73 2.07
N CYS A 105 9.65 -10.94 1.65
CA CYS A 105 10.62 -11.91 1.17
C CYS A 105 11.36 -11.44 -0.06
N LEU A 106 10.65 -10.77 -0.97
CA LEU A 106 11.27 -10.21 -2.17
C LEU A 106 12.20 -9.05 -1.84
N ALA A 107 11.87 -8.31 -0.79
CA ALA A 107 12.66 -7.15 -0.38
C ALA A 107 13.81 -7.53 0.55
N ALA A 108 13.61 -8.53 1.41
CA ALA A 108 14.59 -8.93 2.41
C ALA A 108 14.40 -10.42 2.71
N GLU A 109 15.21 -11.26 2.10
CA GLU A 109 15.04 -12.70 2.16
C GLU A 109 14.93 -13.29 3.56
N GLN A 110 15.73 -12.81 4.49
CA GLN A 110 15.71 -13.35 5.84
C GLN A 110 14.42 -13.10 6.58
N VAL A 111 13.63 -12.14 6.13
CA VAL A 111 12.34 -11.86 6.73
C VAL A 111 11.35 -13.01 6.44
N CYS A 112 11.52 -13.65 5.30
CA CYS A 112 10.68 -14.76 4.92
C CYS A 112 10.71 -15.88 5.94
N GLU A 113 11.88 -16.19 6.48
CA GLU A 113 12.03 -17.27 7.45
C GLU A 113 11.36 -16.96 8.78
N THR A 114 11.52 -15.74 9.25
CA THR A 114 10.92 -15.35 10.51
C THR A 114 9.43 -15.15 10.40
N ALA A 115 8.98 -14.66 9.28
CA ALA A 115 7.57 -14.36 9.07
C ALA A 115 6.74 -15.62 8.81
N GLY A 116 7.40 -16.74 8.61
CA GLY A 116 6.71 -18.00 8.35
C GLY A 116 5.97 -18.56 9.53
N ASP A 117 6.13 -18.00 10.68
CA ASP A 117 5.43 -18.48 11.88
C ASP A 117 4.00 -17.95 12.03
#